data_3e7e6a4f681af3dc824700c7df50b420
#
_entry.id   3e7e6a4f681af3dc824700c7df50b420
#
_cell.length_a   1.000
_cell.length_b   1.000
_cell.length_c   1.000
_cell.angle_alpha   90.00
_cell.angle_beta   90.00
_cell.angle_gamma   90.00
#
_symmetry.space_group_name_H-M   'P 1'
#
loop_
_entity.id
_entity.type
_entity.pdbx_description
1 polymer ?
#
loop_
_entity_poly.entity_id
_entity_poly.type
_entity_poly.pdbx_seq_one_letter_code
_entity_poly.pdbx_strand_id
1 'polypeptide(L)'
;MIKTFAFMPEHFNNNGDQGNIEVLAAELSAAKATHTVIDEIERADFVLFGDASRAAIRHYESELEVMRPLVRERFSKGLATLLVGSCYEFFAGDLGLELRKVTRRSEFVAGEYFGYRNTEYDLAPATRNGLFVATSLYGPFLAKNPSYLSELLVGLGARPELLPERLSWIEKIREVSGG
;
A
#
# COMPACT_ATOMS: atom_id res chain seq x y z
N MET A 1 -10.11 -13.31 13.46
CA MET A 1 -9.73 -11.92 13.80
C MET A 1 -8.52 -11.54 12.96
N ILE A 2 -8.65 -10.51 12.14
CA ILE A 2 -7.61 -10.05 11.21
C ILE A 2 -6.77 -8.99 11.91
N LYS A 3 -5.45 -9.16 11.86
CA LYS A 3 -4.48 -8.30 12.53
C LYS A 3 -3.76 -7.45 11.50
N THR A 4 -3.75 -6.14 11.70
CA THR A 4 -3.02 -5.20 10.84
C THR A 4 -1.90 -4.52 11.60
N PHE A 5 -0.82 -4.25 10.91
CA PHE A 5 0.31 -3.48 11.41
C PHE A 5 0.55 -2.30 10.47
N ALA A 6 0.82 -1.12 11.04
CA ALA A 6 1.29 0.04 10.28
C ALA A 6 2.63 0.50 10.88
N PHE A 7 3.65 0.58 10.04
CA PHE A 7 4.98 1.02 10.47
C PHE A 7 4.95 2.51 10.80
N MET A 8 5.22 2.86 12.06
CA MET A 8 5.32 4.24 12.58
C MET A 8 4.30 5.21 11.95
N PRO A 9 3.00 4.99 12.17
CA PRO A 9 1.91 5.70 11.47
C PRO A 9 1.92 7.22 11.63
N GLU A 10 2.56 7.76 12.68
CA GLU A 10 2.72 9.20 12.89
C GLU A 10 3.71 9.84 11.90
N HIS A 11 4.65 9.05 11.36
CA HIS A 11 5.75 9.52 10.52
C HIS A 11 5.64 9.03 9.07
N PHE A 12 5.01 7.86 8.86
CA PHE A 12 4.84 7.21 7.55
C PHE A 12 3.39 7.32 7.08
N ASN A 13 2.91 8.57 6.97
CA ASN A 13 1.54 8.93 6.59
C ASN A 13 1.50 10.22 5.77
N ASN A 14 2.51 10.46 4.96
CA ASN A 14 2.73 11.76 4.29
C ASN A 14 1.58 12.15 3.33
N ASN A 15 0.90 11.18 2.76
CA ASN A 15 -0.19 11.36 1.81
C ASN A 15 -1.53 10.76 2.30
N GLY A 16 -1.71 10.62 3.60
CA GLY A 16 -2.90 10.01 4.18
C GLY A 16 -2.93 8.48 4.06
N ASP A 17 -1.75 7.84 4.11
CA ASP A 17 -1.62 6.40 3.90
C ASP A 17 -2.32 5.56 4.96
N GLN A 18 -2.53 6.12 6.18
CA GLN A 18 -3.35 5.49 7.22
C GLN A 18 -4.80 5.25 6.76
N GLY A 19 -5.30 6.01 5.80
CA GLY A 19 -6.57 5.73 5.14
C GLY A 19 -6.67 4.33 4.52
N ASN A 20 -5.54 3.66 4.23
CA ASN A 20 -5.56 2.24 3.82
C ASN A 20 -6.01 1.33 4.96
N ILE A 21 -5.56 1.57 6.20
CA ILE A 21 -6.01 0.82 7.38
C ILE A 21 -7.49 1.11 7.66
N GLU A 22 -7.91 2.37 7.56
CA GLU A 22 -9.30 2.78 7.80
C GLU A 22 -10.25 2.14 6.78
N VAL A 23 -9.87 2.16 5.50
CA VAL A 23 -10.64 1.51 4.41
C VAL A 23 -10.75 0.02 4.66
N LEU A 24 -9.62 -0.65 4.96
CA LEU A 24 -9.61 -2.08 5.23
C LEU A 24 -10.47 -2.42 6.46
N ALA A 25 -10.36 -1.65 7.54
CA ALA A 25 -11.15 -1.85 8.75
C ALA A 25 -12.66 -1.70 8.48
N ALA A 26 -13.05 -0.68 7.70
CA ALA A 26 -14.45 -0.45 7.33
C ALA A 26 -15.02 -1.62 6.51
N GLU A 27 -14.27 -2.11 5.52
CA GLU A 27 -14.70 -3.24 4.68
C GLU A 27 -14.74 -4.57 5.47
N LEU A 28 -13.78 -4.80 6.37
CA LEU A 28 -13.80 -5.96 7.26
C LEU A 28 -15.01 -5.92 8.19
N SER A 29 -15.35 -4.74 8.72
CA SER A 29 -16.53 -4.54 9.54
C SER A 29 -17.82 -4.82 8.76
N ALA A 30 -17.92 -4.33 7.52
CA ALA A 30 -19.06 -4.63 6.64
C ALA A 30 -19.18 -6.13 6.37
N ALA A 31 -18.06 -6.82 6.16
CA ALA A 31 -17.98 -8.27 6.00
C ALA A 31 -18.18 -9.06 7.32
N LYS A 32 -18.52 -8.39 8.43
CA LYS A 32 -18.66 -8.98 9.79
C LYS A 32 -17.41 -9.73 10.28
N ALA A 33 -16.25 -9.34 9.77
CA ALA A 33 -14.96 -9.84 10.23
C ALA A 33 -14.40 -8.93 11.34
N THR A 34 -13.84 -9.54 12.37
CA THR A 34 -13.18 -8.79 13.46
C THR A 34 -11.79 -8.35 13.01
N HIS A 35 -11.44 -7.10 13.33
CA HIS A 35 -10.18 -6.46 12.98
C HIS A 35 -9.53 -5.86 14.23
N THR A 36 -8.19 -5.87 14.29
CA THR A 36 -7.40 -5.19 15.31
C THR A 36 -6.08 -4.69 14.73
N VAL A 37 -5.63 -3.53 15.20
CA VAL A 37 -4.27 -3.04 14.96
C VAL A 37 -3.35 -3.60 16.04
N ILE A 38 -2.15 -4.05 15.65
CA ILE A 38 -1.16 -4.64 16.57
C ILE A 38 0.20 -3.98 16.36
N ASP A 39 1.08 -4.11 17.36
CA ASP A 39 2.44 -3.56 17.34
C ASP A 39 3.50 -4.60 16.94
N GLU A 40 3.12 -5.87 16.80
CA GLU A 40 4.02 -6.98 16.45
C GLU A 40 3.86 -7.34 14.96
N ILE A 41 4.77 -6.85 14.12
CA ILE A 41 4.70 -7.01 12.65
C ILE A 41 4.72 -8.49 12.20
N GLU A 42 5.41 -9.37 12.93
CA GLU A 42 5.53 -10.81 12.63
C GLU A 42 4.18 -11.53 12.74
N ARG A 43 3.26 -10.96 13.51
CA ARG A 43 1.91 -11.53 13.75
C ARG A 43 0.84 -10.89 12.89
N ALA A 44 1.22 -9.92 12.04
CA ALA A 44 0.27 -9.19 11.23
C ALA A 44 -0.15 -9.98 9.98
N ASP A 45 -1.45 -10.06 9.77
CA ASP A 45 -2.03 -10.58 8.53
C ASP A 45 -1.87 -9.58 7.38
N PHE A 46 -2.01 -8.27 7.66
CA PHE A 46 -1.73 -7.18 6.70
C PHE A 46 -0.73 -6.18 7.30
N VAL A 47 0.23 -5.77 6.49
CA VAL A 47 1.30 -4.83 6.86
C VAL A 47 1.28 -3.61 5.94
N LEU A 48 1.33 -2.41 6.53
CA LEU A 48 1.45 -1.13 5.82
C LEU A 48 2.77 -0.44 6.17
N PHE A 49 3.53 -0.07 5.14
CA PHE A 49 4.59 0.94 5.20
C PHE A 49 4.14 2.12 4.32
N GLY A 50 3.68 3.19 4.94
CA GLY A 50 3.21 4.39 4.26
C GLY A 50 4.36 5.23 3.68
N ASP A 51 4.01 6.26 2.92
CA ASP A 51 4.97 7.23 2.43
C ASP A 51 5.47 8.15 3.55
N ALA A 52 6.71 8.57 3.44
CA ALA A 52 7.33 9.48 4.38
C ALA A 52 8.21 10.51 3.67
N SER A 53 8.50 11.61 4.36
CA SER A 53 9.47 12.57 3.86
C SER A 53 10.89 11.98 3.80
N ARG A 54 11.75 12.52 2.94
CA ARG A 54 13.17 12.12 2.88
C ARG A 54 13.88 12.30 4.23
N ALA A 55 13.45 13.28 5.03
CA ALA A 55 13.99 13.48 6.37
C ALA A 55 13.59 12.35 7.32
N ALA A 56 12.33 11.90 7.26
CA ALA A 56 11.85 10.78 8.06
C ALA A 56 12.53 9.47 7.64
N ILE A 57 12.64 9.19 6.33
CA ILE A 57 13.38 8.00 5.83
C ILE A 57 14.80 7.96 6.38
N ARG A 58 15.54 9.08 6.35
CA ARG A 58 16.90 9.15 6.92
C ARG A 58 16.93 9.02 8.44
N HIS A 59 15.92 9.58 9.12
CA HIS A 59 15.86 9.53 10.59
C HIS A 59 15.59 8.11 11.11
N TYR A 60 14.73 7.38 10.42
CA TYR A 60 14.31 6.01 10.77
C TYR A 60 14.98 4.94 9.90
N GLU A 61 16.13 5.26 9.30
CA GLU A 61 16.85 4.34 8.40
C GLU A 61 17.23 3.03 9.09
N SER A 62 17.70 3.11 10.34
CA SER A 62 18.07 1.93 11.14
C SER A 62 16.89 1.00 11.40
N GLU A 63 15.74 1.56 11.71
CA GLU A 63 14.50 0.80 11.92
C GLU A 63 14.01 0.17 10.62
N LEU A 64 14.10 0.89 9.51
CA LEU A 64 13.76 0.36 8.19
C LEU A 64 14.72 -0.75 7.75
N GLU A 65 16.04 -0.60 8.02
CA GLU A 65 17.03 -1.64 7.71
C GLU A 65 16.73 -2.97 8.44
N VAL A 66 16.29 -2.90 9.69
CA VAL A 66 15.87 -4.09 10.46
C VAL A 66 14.68 -4.79 9.80
N MET A 67 13.82 -4.08 9.07
CA MET A 67 12.64 -4.64 8.39
C MET A 67 12.96 -5.35 7.06
N ARG A 68 14.16 -5.16 6.46
CA ARG A 68 14.50 -5.74 5.15
C ARG A 68 14.30 -7.26 5.04
N PRO A 69 14.76 -8.09 6.00
CA PRO A 69 14.54 -9.52 5.92
C PRO A 69 13.07 -9.90 5.88
N LEU A 70 12.26 -9.22 6.70
CA LEU A 70 10.82 -9.44 6.76
C LEU A 70 10.13 -9.03 5.46
N VAL A 71 10.49 -7.86 4.90
CA VAL A 71 9.92 -7.38 3.63
C VAL A 71 10.24 -8.35 2.51
N ARG A 72 11.48 -8.85 2.40
CA ARG A 72 11.88 -9.88 1.43
C ARG A 72 11.08 -11.16 1.59
N GLU A 73 10.94 -11.64 2.82
CA GLU A 73 10.16 -12.84 3.12
C GLU A 73 8.70 -12.66 2.73
N ARG A 74 8.07 -11.56 3.14
CA ARG A 74 6.68 -11.25 2.81
C ARG A 74 6.47 -11.11 1.30
N PHE A 75 7.40 -10.46 0.59
CA PHE A 75 7.36 -10.37 -0.86
C PHE A 75 7.48 -11.75 -1.51
N SER A 76 8.47 -12.55 -1.15
CA SER A 76 8.68 -13.88 -1.74
C SER A 76 7.49 -14.82 -1.56
N LYS A 77 6.77 -14.69 -0.44
CA LYS A 77 5.56 -15.48 -0.11
C LYS A 77 4.26 -14.85 -0.59
N GLY A 78 4.29 -13.65 -1.15
CA GLY A 78 3.09 -12.93 -1.59
C GLY A 78 2.13 -12.58 -0.45
N LEU A 79 2.66 -12.34 0.78
CA LEU A 79 1.84 -12.03 1.96
C LEU A 79 1.31 -10.60 1.89
N ALA A 80 0.07 -10.40 2.36
CA ALA A 80 -0.61 -9.12 2.31
C ALA A 80 0.20 -7.98 2.92
N THR A 81 0.76 -7.12 2.07
CA THR A 81 1.65 -6.02 2.41
C THR A 81 1.47 -4.88 1.43
N LEU A 82 1.46 -3.66 1.91
CA LEU A 82 1.44 -2.45 1.08
C LEU A 82 2.63 -1.56 1.42
N LEU A 83 3.54 -1.37 0.47
CA LEU A 83 4.60 -0.37 0.53
C LEU A 83 4.21 0.82 -0.33
N VAL A 84 4.26 2.04 0.20
CA VAL A 84 3.85 3.25 -0.52
C VAL A 84 5.03 4.22 -0.65
N GLY A 85 5.18 4.80 -1.84
CA GLY A 85 6.07 5.92 -2.11
C GLY A 85 7.52 5.66 -1.71
N SER A 86 8.02 6.44 -0.76
CA SER A 86 9.40 6.37 -0.28
C SER A 86 9.78 5.01 0.33
N CYS A 87 8.83 4.28 0.91
CA CYS A 87 9.07 2.92 1.38
C CYS A 87 9.21 1.94 0.21
N TYR A 88 8.47 2.12 -0.88
CA TYR A 88 8.70 1.35 -2.11
C TYR A 88 10.09 1.61 -2.67
N GLU A 89 10.52 2.87 -2.71
CA GLU A 89 11.87 3.27 -3.14
C GLU A 89 12.94 2.65 -2.22
N PHE A 90 12.77 2.73 -0.90
CA PHE A 90 13.73 2.22 0.08
C PHE A 90 13.93 0.69 -0.02
N PHE A 91 12.86 -0.05 -0.18
CA PHE A 91 12.89 -1.52 -0.26
C PHE A 91 13.01 -2.07 -1.68
N ALA A 92 13.16 -1.24 -2.71
CA ALA A 92 13.20 -1.68 -4.11
C ALA A 92 14.22 -2.80 -4.36
N GLY A 93 15.43 -2.69 -3.79
CA GLY A 93 16.46 -3.73 -3.88
C GLY A 93 16.05 -5.07 -3.27
N ASP A 94 15.25 -5.04 -2.20
CA ASP A 94 14.71 -6.24 -1.53
C ASP A 94 13.64 -6.95 -2.37
N LEU A 95 13.05 -6.22 -3.31
CA LEU A 95 12.10 -6.73 -4.29
C LEU A 95 12.78 -7.17 -5.61
N GLY A 96 14.13 -7.12 -5.68
CA GLY A 96 14.90 -7.42 -6.88
C GLY A 96 14.85 -6.32 -7.94
N LEU A 97 14.51 -5.07 -7.57
CA LEU A 97 14.40 -3.95 -8.48
C LEU A 97 15.64 -3.05 -8.40
N GLU A 98 16.04 -2.51 -9.54
CA GLU A 98 17.10 -1.50 -9.62
C GLU A 98 16.49 -0.11 -9.53
N LEU A 99 17.03 0.73 -8.63
CA LEU A 99 16.69 2.13 -8.54
C LEU A 99 17.54 2.96 -9.51
N ARG A 100 16.93 3.39 -10.60
CA ARG A 100 17.55 4.32 -11.55
C ARG A 100 16.87 5.69 -11.45
N LYS A 101 17.65 6.72 -11.17
CA LYS A 101 17.15 8.09 -11.11
C LYS A 101 16.77 8.59 -12.50
N VAL A 102 15.61 9.24 -12.60
CA VAL A 102 15.08 9.83 -13.84
C VAL A 102 14.56 11.24 -13.56
N THR A 103 14.16 11.95 -14.63
CA THR A 103 13.42 13.20 -14.46
C THR A 103 12.13 12.94 -13.69
N ARG A 104 11.83 13.80 -12.72
CA ARG A 104 10.65 13.70 -11.87
C ARG A 104 9.38 13.52 -12.70
N ARG A 105 8.62 12.50 -12.35
CA ARG A 105 7.31 12.20 -12.93
C ARG A 105 6.23 12.58 -11.93
N SER A 106 5.37 13.52 -12.31
CA SER A 106 4.23 13.99 -11.53
C SER A 106 2.99 13.84 -12.39
N GLU A 107 2.27 12.72 -12.25
CA GLU A 107 1.19 12.36 -13.18
C GLU A 107 0.15 11.45 -12.51
N PHE A 108 -1.07 11.48 -13.04
CA PHE A 108 -2.05 10.43 -12.80
C PHE A 108 -1.73 9.20 -13.64
N VAL A 109 -1.88 8.03 -13.03
CA VAL A 109 -1.76 6.73 -13.68
C VAL A 109 -3.12 6.08 -13.68
N ALA A 110 -3.62 5.70 -14.85
CA ALA A 110 -4.86 4.96 -15.04
C ALA A 110 -4.53 3.68 -15.83
N GLY A 111 -4.34 2.57 -15.12
CA GLY A 111 -4.01 1.27 -15.68
C GLY A 111 -4.62 0.17 -14.82
N GLU A 112 -3.88 -0.90 -14.57
CA GLU A 112 -4.27 -1.94 -13.60
C GLU A 112 -4.58 -1.31 -12.25
N TYR A 113 -3.74 -0.35 -11.83
CA TYR A 113 -3.96 0.48 -10.65
C TYR A 113 -4.14 1.94 -11.02
N PHE A 114 -4.93 2.63 -10.20
CA PHE A 114 -5.20 4.05 -10.35
C PHE A 114 -4.64 4.83 -9.16
N GLY A 115 -4.04 5.98 -9.47
CA GLY A 115 -3.55 6.93 -8.48
C GLY A 115 -2.63 8.00 -9.07
N TYR A 116 -2.24 8.94 -8.22
CA TYR A 116 -1.24 9.95 -8.56
C TYR A 116 0.12 9.52 -8.07
N ARG A 117 1.17 9.69 -8.91
CA ARG A 117 2.55 9.48 -8.51
C ARG A 117 3.39 10.75 -8.64
N ASN A 118 4.41 10.85 -7.79
CA ASN A 118 5.41 11.90 -7.85
C ASN A 118 6.76 11.30 -7.44
N THR A 119 7.47 10.70 -8.38
CA THR A 119 8.73 10.00 -8.14
C THR A 119 9.85 10.50 -9.04
N GLU A 120 11.10 10.37 -8.57
CA GLU A 120 12.34 10.63 -9.31
C GLU A 120 13.03 9.32 -9.73
N TYR A 121 12.37 8.18 -9.60
CA TYR A 121 12.92 6.88 -9.94
C TYR A 121 12.12 6.17 -11.04
N ASP A 122 12.84 5.38 -11.83
CA ASP A 122 12.26 4.56 -12.90
C ASP A 122 11.70 3.25 -12.35
N LEU A 123 10.72 3.39 -11.47
CA LEU A 123 9.95 2.27 -10.93
C LEU A 123 8.61 2.15 -11.65
N ALA A 124 8.11 0.94 -11.76
CA ALA A 124 6.72 0.73 -12.18
C ALA A 124 5.76 1.44 -11.22
N PRO A 125 4.56 1.86 -11.68
CA PRO A 125 3.53 2.40 -10.78
C PRO A 125 3.21 1.48 -9.60
N ALA A 126 3.24 0.18 -9.83
CA ALA A 126 3.19 -0.83 -8.78
C ALA A 126 3.99 -2.07 -9.18
N THR A 127 4.59 -2.74 -8.18
CA THR A 127 5.19 -4.06 -8.27
C THR A 127 4.42 -4.98 -7.34
N ARG A 128 4.04 -6.17 -7.83
CA ARG A 128 3.16 -7.08 -7.11
C ARG A 128 3.69 -8.51 -7.11
N ASN A 129 3.49 -9.20 -5.99
CA ASN A 129 3.54 -10.65 -5.89
C ASN A 129 2.43 -11.13 -4.94
N GLY A 130 1.45 -11.89 -5.43
CA GLY A 130 0.29 -12.31 -4.64
C GLY A 130 -0.47 -11.12 -4.05
N LEU A 131 -0.55 -11.06 -2.71
CA LEU A 131 -1.17 -9.95 -1.97
C LEU A 131 -0.16 -8.88 -1.52
N PHE A 132 1.10 -9.02 -1.89
CA PHE A 132 2.10 -7.97 -1.67
C PHE A 132 2.05 -6.98 -2.82
N VAL A 133 1.88 -5.69 -2.51
CA VAL A 133 1.96 -4.58 -3.47
C VAL A 133 2.92 -3.53 -2.95
N ALA A 134 3.86 -3.12 -3.79
CA ALA A 134 4.69 -1.94 -3.59
C ALA A 134 4.35 -0.91 -4.67
N THR A 135 4.03 0.32 -4.31
CA THR A 135 3.48 1.30 -5.24
C THR A 135 4.06 2.71 -5.07
N SER A 136 4.28 3.40 -6.19
CA SER A 136 4.57 4.84 -6.22
C SER A 136 3.31 5.71 -6.27
N LEU A 137 2.12 5.12 -6.17
CA LEU A 137 0.83 5.82 -6.21
C LEU A 137 0.44 6.28 -4.80
N TYR A 138 0.30 7.58 -4.62
CA TYR A 138 0.04 8.22 -3.34
C TYR A 138 -1.43 8.20 -2.90
N GLY A 139 -1.62 8.42 -1.58
CA GLY A 139 -2.89 8.46 -0.89
C GLY A 139 -3.46 7.08 -0.59
N PRO A 140 -4.68 6.97 -0.07
CA PRO A 140 -5.27 5.66 0.24
C PRO A 140 -5.42 4.80 -1.00
N PHE A 141 -4.43 3.93 -1.25
CA PHE A 141 -4.36 3.07 -2.42
C PHE A 141 -5.55 2.11 -2.50
N LEU A 142 -5.94 1.54 -1.35
CA LEU A 142 -7.08 0.61 -1.26
C LEU A 142 -8.40 1.28 -1.64
N ALA A 143 -8.58 2.56 -1.27
CA ALA A 143 -9.79 3.31 -1.61
C ALA A 143 -9.97 3.48 -3.13
N LYS A 144 -8.86 3.61 -3.86
CA LYS A 144 -8.85 3.90 -5.30
C LYS A 144 -8.78 2.64 -6.16
N ASN A 145 -8.47 1.49 -5.57
CA ASN A 145 -8.22 0.23 -6.27
C ASN A 145 -9.10 -0.89 -5.70
N PRO A 146 -10.42 -0.83 -5.93
CA PRO A 146 -11.40 -1.74 -5.32
C PRO A 146 -11.21 -3.19 -5.75
N SER A 147 -10.70 -3.46 -6.96
CA SER A 147 -10.41 -4.82 -7.42
C SER A 147 -9.34 -5.47 -6.54
N TYR A 148 -8.23 -4.74 -6.27
CA TYR A 148 -7.20 -5.23 -5.37
C TYR A 148 -7.70 -5.34 -3.92
N LEU A 149 -8.49 -4.37 -3.45
CA LEU A 149 -9.11 -4.43 -2.12
C LEU A 149 -9.98 -5.68 -1.96
N SER A 150 -10.75 -6.04 -3.00
CA SER A 150 -11.57 -7.26 -3.02
C SER A 150 -10.72 -8.52 -2.90
N GLU A 151 -9.63 -8.61 -3.68
CA GLU A 151 -8.68 -9.72 -3.61
C GLU A 151 -8.00 -9.82 -2.24
N LEU A 152 -7.62 -8.67 -1.67
CA LEU A 152 -7.03 -8.58 -0.35
C LEU A 152 -7.98 -9.12 0.72
N LEU A 153 -9.25 -8.69 0.70
CA LEU A 153 -10.28 -9.17 1.63
C LEU A 153 -10.47 -10.69 1.54
N VAL A 154 -10.56 -11.22 0.32
CA VAL A 154 -10.65 -12.68 0.10
C VAL A 154 -9.41 -13.39 0.66
N GLY A 155 -8.23 -12.89 0.38
CA GLY A 155 -6.96 -13.45 0.88
C GLY A 155 -6.81 -13.40 2.40
N LEU A 156 -7.45 -12.42 3.04
CA LEU A 156 -7.54 -12.31 4.50
C LEU A 156 -8.70 -13.15 5.09
N GLY A 157 -9.42 -13.92 4.27
CA GLY A 157 -10.51 -14.79 4.70
C GLY A 157 -11.84 -14.07 4.94
N ALA A 158 -11.99 -12.84 4.44
CA ALA A 158 -13.24 -12.10 4.50
C ALA A 158 -14.00 -12.17 3.17
N ARG A 159 -15.32 -11.97 3.21
CA ARG A 159 -16.12 -11.85 1.99
C ARG A 159 -16.29 -10.38 1.63
N PRO A 160 -15.81 -9.93 0.46
CA PRO A 160 -15.98 -8.53 0.08
C PRO A 160 -17.45 -8.21 -0.19
N GLU A 161 -17.96 -7.17 0.45
CA GLU A 161 -19.29 -6.60 0.19
C GLU A 161 -19.11 -5.13 -0.23
N LEU A 162 -18.33 -4.91 -1.31
CA LEU A 162 -18.07 -3.55 -1.80
C LEU A 162 -19.39 -2.93 -2.29
N LEU A 163 -19.76 -1.79 -1.68
CA LEU A 163 -21.00 -1.10 -2.02
C LEU A 163 -20.94 -0.60 -3.47
N PRO A 164 -21.98 -0.86 -4.29
CA PRO A 164 -22.04 -0.42 -5.69
C PRO A 164 -21.85 1.10 -5.86
N GLU A 165 -22.35 1.89 -4.92
CA GLU A 165 -22.20 3.35 -4.91
C GLU A 165 -20.74 3.76 -4.82
N ARG A 166 -19.93 3.08 -4.01
CA ARG A 166 -18.50 3.32 -3.88
C ARG A 166 -17.75 3.01 -5.16
N LEU A 167 -18.09 1.90 -5.83
CA LEU A 167 -17.51 1.55 -7.12
C LEU A 167 -17.80 2.62 -8.17
N SER A 168 -19.06 3.10 -8.24
CA SER A 168 -19.45 4.16 -9.15
C SER A 168 -18.70 5.48 -8.90
N TRP A 169 -18.45 5.86 -7.64
CA TRP A 169 -17.64 7.03 -7.33
C TRP A 169 -16.20 6.91 -7.78
N ILE A 170 -15.58 5.74 -7.57
CA ILE A 170 -14.20 5.49 -7.99
C ILE A 170 -14.09 5.53 -9.52
N GLU A 171 -15.05 4.96 -10.25
CA GLU A 171 -15.10 5.02 -11.71
C GLU A 171 -15.18 6.46 -12.20
N LYS A 172 -16.06 7.29 -11.62
CA LYS A 172 -16.15 8.73 -11.95
C LYS A 172 -14.83 9.48 -11.69
N ILE A 173 -14.15 9.19 -10.57
CA ILE A 173 -12.86 9.81 -10.27
C ILE A 173 -11.82 9.40 -11.31
N ARG A 174 -11.80 8.13 -11.73
CA ARG A 174 -10.91 7.64 -12.77
C ARG A 174 -11.15 8.33 -14.11
N GLU A 175 -12.42 8.45 -14.53
CA GLU A 175 -12.80 9.12 -15.79
C GLU A 175 -12.34 10.57 -15.81
N VAL A 176 -12.58 11.31 -14.71
CA VAL A 176 -12.23 12.75 -14.61
C VAL A 176 -10.71 12.97 -14.51
N SER A 177 -9.97 12.02 -13.91
CA SER A 177 -8.54 12.17 -13.64
C SER A 177 -7.64 11.52 -14.70
N GLY A 178 -8.19 10.64 -15.53
CA GLY A 178 -7.48 9.89 -16.58
C GLY A 178 -7.82 10.33 -18.00
N GLY A 179 -8.66 11.36 -18.14
CA GLY A 179 -9.06 11.94 -19.42
C GLY A 179 -8.03 12.89 -20.01
#